data_e7eb76598038fa968c944b2ea3374a3c
#
_entry.id   e7eb76598038fa968c944b2ea3374a3c
#
_cell.length_a   1.000
_cell.length_b   1.000
_cell.length_c   1.000
_cell.angle_alpha   90.00
_cell.angle_beta   90.00
_cell.angle_gamma   90.00
#
_symmetry.space_group_name_H-M   'P 1'
#
loop_
_entity.id
_entity.type
_entity.pdbx_description
1 polymer ?
#
loop_
_entity_poly.entity_id
_entity_poly.type
_entity_poly.pdbx_seq_one_letter_code
_entity_poly.pdbx_strand_id
1 'polypeptide(L)'
;MRRAVMARVQAVLGNSADLALFFTGHEPDGKPARNGGHAHLAFVPDLERGRLLIVAPHIIEHREASKDEHHHLETLARALAGFDVLRAGTNGKLRLVQETVDMNTDPLFAAATVWVARSPYVATRHAKRNGADSLQSDVTTEVRRRGLPAPLVVERRPTAGEELSLRFAVAVSGPLLLGRNMHYGGGLFASRPPLAGTDNQAGPTP
;
A
#
# COMPACT_ATOMS: atom_id res chain seq x y z
N MET A 1 -11.93 3.75 9.47
CA MET A 1 -10.63 3.60 10.18
C MET A 1 -9.87 4.91 10.32
N ARG A 2 -9.49 5.62 9.26
CA ARG A 2 -8.66 6.84 9.32
C ARG A 2 -9.13 7.87 10.39
N ARG A 3 -10.42 8.27 10.37
CA ARG A 3 -10.96 9.22 11.37
C ARG A 3 -10.78 8.76 12.81
N ALA A 4 -10.97 7.47 13.08
CA ALA A 4 -10.82 6.94 14.44
C ALA A 4 -9.36 6.98 14.90
N VAL A 5 -8.41 6.63 14.02
CA VAL A 5 -6.97 6.73 14.30
C VAL A 5 -6.56 8.17 14.53
N MET A 6 -6.99 9.11 13.67
CA MET A 6 -6.67 10.53 13.84
C MET A 6 -7.19 11.10 15.17
N ALA A 7 -8.42 10.74 15.55
CA ALA A 7 -8.97 11.17 16.84
C ALA A 7 -8.16 10.64 18.04
N ARG A 8 -7.64 9.42 17.95
CA ARG A 8 -6.80 8.85 19.01
C ARG A 8 -5.40 9.49 19.05
N VAL A 9 -4.80 9.74 17.88
CA VAL A 9 -3.53 10.49 17.80
C VAL A 9 -3.69 11.89 18.40
N GLN A 10 -4.79 12.59 18.04
CA GLN A 10 -5.11 13.90 18.61
C GLN A 10 -5.25 13.86 20.14
N ALA A 11 -5.89 12.82 20.68
CA ALA A 11 -6.02 12.65 22.12
C ALA A 11 -4.67 12.45 22.84
N VAL A 12 -3.70 11.77 22.18
CA VAL A 12 -2.35 11.59 22.72
C VAL A 12 -1.51 12.86 22.67
N LEU A 13 -1.65 13.67 21.60
CA LEU A 13 -0.91 14.91 21.40
C LEU A 13 -1.53 16.11 22.16
N GLY A 14 -2.81 16.02 22.52
CA GLY A 14 -3.60 17.11 23.07
C GLY A 14 -4.50 17.75 22.00
N ASN A 15 -5.67 18.21 22.42
CA ASN A 15 -6.73 18.67 21.51
C ASN A 15 -6.38 19.92 20.67
N SER A 16 -5.40 20.71 21.11
CA SER A 16 -4.93 21.92 20.41
C SER A 16 -3.72 21.71 19.52
N ALA A 17 -3.15 20.51 19.50
CA ALA A 17 -1.98 20.21 18.67
C ALA A 17 -2.37 20.03 17.20
N ASP A 18 -1.63 20.64 16.29
CA ASP A 18 -1.76 20.37 14.87
C ASP A 18 -1.24 18.96 14.54
N LEU A 19 -2.03 18.20 13.81
CA LEU A 19 -1.60 16.88 13.36
C LEU A 19 -0.57 17.01 12.24
N ALA A 20 0.59 16.40 12.43
CA ALA A 20 1.64 16.38 11.42
C ALA A 20 1.15 15.79 10.09
N LEU A 21 1.75 16.24 9.01
CA LEU A 21 1.51 15.76 7.65
C LEU A 21 1.64 14.22 7.54
N PHE A 22 2.55 13.63 8.29
CA PHE A 22 2.72 12.17 8.41
C PHE A 22 1.39 11.43 8.70
N PHE A 23 0.53 12.00 9.54
CA PHE A 23 -0.76 11.40 9.86
C PHE A 23 -1.85 11.74 8.83
N THR A 24 -1.91 13.00 8.42
CA THR A 24 -3.05 13.55 7.71
C THR A 24 -2.90 13.61 6.20
N GLY A 25 -1.68 13.77 5.70
CA GLY A 25 -1.41 14.10 4.30
C GLY A 25 -1.79 15.54 3.92
N HIS A 26 -2.10 16.39 4.92
CA HIS A 26 -2.50 17.77 4.70
C HIS A 26 -1.63 18.71 5.50
N GLU A 27 -1.37 19.88 4.93
CA GLU A 27 -0.76 21.01 5.62
C GLU A 27 -1.68 21.53 6.74
N PRO A 28 -1.18 22.31 7.71
CA PRO A 28 -2.00 22.87 8.78
C PRO A 28 -3.18 23.72 8.28
N ASP A 29 -3.08 24.30 7.09
CA ASP A 29 -4.17 25.07 6.45
C ASP A 29 -5.24 24.16 5.79
N GLY A 30 -5.12 22.82 5.95
CA GLY A 30 -6.05 21.83 5.41
C GLY A 30 -5.84 21.52 3.93
N LYS A 31 -4.87 22.14 3.25
CA LYS A 31 -4.56 21.83 1.86
C LYS A 31 -3.73 20.56 1.73
N PRO A 32 -3.86 19.82 0.64
CA PRO A 32 -2.96 18.71 0.35
C PRO A 32 -1.50 19.19 0.30
N ALA A 33 -0.59 18.39 0.85
CA ALA A 33 0.84 18.68 0.79
C ALA A 33 1.31 18.91 -0.66
N ARG A 34 1.89 20.06 -0.94
CA ARG A 34 2.32 20.44 -2.30
C ARG A 34 3.58 19.71 -2.76
N ASN A 35 4.50 19.43 -1.83
CA ASN A 35 5.83 18.90 -2.13
C ASN A 35 6.13 17.56 -1.47
N GLY A 36 5.21 16.99 -0.72
CA GLY A 36 5.45 15.82 0.12
C GLY A 36 5.16 14.47 -0.53
N GLY A 37 4.73 14.43 -1.78
CA GLY A 37 4.37 13.17 -2.40
C GLY A 37 3.35 12.40 -1.56
N HIS A 38 3.64 11.14 -1.31
CA HIS A 38 2.78 10.25 -0.50
C HIS A 38 3.30 10.07 0.93
N ALA A 39 3.94 11.10 1.52
CA ALA A 39 4.62 11.04 2.82
C ALA A 39 3.68 10.99 4.03
N HIS A 40 2.57 10.26 3.93
CA HIS A 40 1.63 10.07 5.03
C HIS A 40 1.11 8.63 5.11
N LEU A 41 0.51 8.28 6.25
CA LEU A 41 -0.03 6.94 6.50
C LEU A 41 -1.03 6.50 5.43
N ALA A 42 -0.93 5.25 5.01
CA ALA A 42 -1.96 4.58 4.22
C ALA A 42 -2.82 3.66 5.10
N PHE A 43 -4.11 3.62 4.82
CA PHE A 43 -5.12 2.82 5.53
C PHE A 43 -5.67 1.77 4.58
N VAL A 44 -5.18 0.55 4.70
CA VAL A 44 -5.36 -0.50 3.71
C VAL A 44 -6.21 -1.63 4.25
N PRO A 45 -7.42 -1.85 3.74
CA PRO A 45 -8.17 -3.06 4.01
C PRO A 45 -7.58 -4.24 3.21
N ASP A 46 -7.14 -5.26 3.91
CA ASP A 46 -6.80 -6.56 3.34
C ASP A 46 -7.99 -7.49 3.56
N LEU A 47 -8.89 -7.52 2.59
CA LEU A 47 -10.15 -8.25 2.71
C LEU A 47 -9.97 -9.77 2.70
N GLU A 48 -8.93 -10.27 2.05
CA GLU A 48 -8.66 -11.72 2.01
C GLU A 48 -8.28 -12.28 3.38
N ARG A 49 -7.61 -11.47 4.20
CA ARG A 49 -7.20 -11.86 5.54
C ARG A 49 -8.02 -11.24 6.65
N GLY A 50 -9.06 -10.47 6.30
CA GLY A 50 -9.90 -9.77 7.27
C GLY A 50 -9.12 -8.77 8.12
N ARG A 51 -8.08 -8.12 7.57
CA ARG A 51 -7.19 -7.20 8.28
C ARG A 51 -7.39 -5.74 7.85
N LEU A 52 -7.07 -4.85 8.78
CA LEU A 52 -6.94 -3.42 8.51
C LEU A 52 -5.50 -3.00 8.80
N LEU A 53 -4.75 -2.68 7.76
CA LEU A 53 -3.36 -2.28 7.88
C LEU A 53 -3.25 -0.75 7.97
N ILE A 54 -2.30 -0.29 8.79
CA ILE A 54 -1.83 1.10 8.79
C ILE A 54 -0.38 1.02 8.36
N VAL A 55 -0.09 1.53 7.16
CA VAL A 55 1.24 1.43 6.55
C VAL A 55 1.90 2.79 6.56
N ALA A 56 3.10 2.84 7.11
CA ALA A 56 3.89 4.07 7.18
C ALA A 56 4.51 4.42 5.82
N PRO A 57 4.75 5.70 5.54
CA PRO A 57 5.26 6.14 4.23
C PRO A 57 6.63 5.55 3.88
N HIS A 58 7.55 5.43 4.82
CA HIS A 58 8.87 4.85 4.57
C HIS A 58 8.80 3.37 4.11
N ILE A 59 7.82 2.62 4.61
CA ILE A 59 7.57 1.22 4.16
C ILE A 59 7.07 1.21 2.71
N ILE A 60 6.15 2.13 2.36
CA ILE A 60 5.62 2.24 0.99
C ILE A 60 6.68 2.69 0.00
N GLU A 61 7.60 3.56 0.44
CA GLU A 61 8.68 4.13 -0.37
C GLU A 61 9.97 3.29 -0.34
N HIS A 62 9.97 2.13 0.33
CA HIS A 62 11.10 1.21 0.43
C HIS A 62 12.40 1.91 0.88
N ARG A 63 12.30 2.75 1.90
CA ARG A 63 13.41 3.50 2.49
C ARG A 63 13.43 3.35 4.01
N GLU A 64 14.49 3.79 4.63
CA GLU A 64 14.55 3.90 6.09
C GLU A 64 13.66 5.04 6.61
N ALA A 65 13.13 4.85 7.82
CA ALA A 65 12.39 5.89 8.50
C ALA A 65 13.32 7.02 8.96
N SER A 66 12.89 8.26 8.78
CA SER A 66 13.59 9.41 9.37
C SER A 66 13.40 9.47 10.90
N LYS A 67 14.19 10.31 11.59
CA LYS A 67 14.02 10.52 13.03
C LYS A 67 12.63 11.04 13.40
N ASP A 68 12.08 11.94 12.59
CA ASP A 68 10.74 12.49 12.81
C ASP A 68 9.68 11.42 12.59
N GLU A 69 9.85 10.56 11.58
CA GLU A 69 8.94 9.43 11.36
C GLU A 69 8.96 8.43 12.52
N HIS A 70 10.13 8.15 13.12
CA HIS A 70 10.20 7.32 14.31
C HIS A 70 9.38 7.92 15.47
N HIS A 71 9.52 9.21 15.72
CA HIS A 71 8.74 9.89 16.76
C HIS A 71 7.24 9.84 16.48
N HIS A 72 6.83 10.01 15.22
CA HIS A 72 5.43 9.87 14.81
C HIS A 72 4.91 8.44 14.96
N LEU A 73 5.75 7.43 14.68
CA LEU A 73 5.41 6.01 14.88
C LEU A 73 5.22 5.67 16.36
N GLU A 74 6.05 6.19 17.26
CA GLU A 74 5.87 6.05 18.71
C GLU A 74 4.54 6.67 19.15
N THR A 75 4.22 7.85 18.65
CA THR A 75 2.94 8.52 18.92
C THR A 75 1.76 7.69 18.40
N LEU A 76 1.87 7.13 17.20
CA LEU A 76 0.88 6.24 16.63
C LEU A 76 0.70 4.97 17.48
N ALA A 77 1.80 4.34 17.90
CA ALA A 77 1.76 3.16 18.76
C ALA A 77 1.01 3.43 20.08
N ARG A 78 1.30 4.57 20.74
CA ARG A 78 0.56 5.01 21.94
C ARG A 78 -0.92 5.23 21.66
N ALA A 79 -1.26 5.84 20.52
CA ALA A 79 -2.63 6.10 20.12
C ALA A 79 -3.41 4.82 19.83
N LEU A 80 -2.75 3.78 19.32
CA LEU A 80 -3.35 2.50 19.00
C LEU A 80 -3.41 1.55 20.20
N ALA A 81 -2.71 1.81 21.28
CA ALA A 81 -2.79 1.00 22.48
C ALA A 81 -4.24 0.92 22.98
N GLY A 82 -4.76 -0.32 23.15
CA GLY A 82 -6.14 -0.58 23.54
C GLY A 82 -7.20 -0.17 22.50
N PHE A 83 -6.82 0.00 21.22
CA PHE A 83 -7.77 0.23 20.14
C PHE A 83 -8.37 -1.10 19.67
N ASP A 84 -9.39 -1.58 20.38
CA ASP A 84 -10.04 -2.88 20.19
C ASP A 84 -11.43 -2.80 19.53
N VAL A 85 -11.96 -1.59 19.32
CA VAL A 85 -13.26 -1.37 18.70
C VAL A 85 -13.22 -0.27 17.65
N LEU A 86 -13.59 -0.61 16.42
CA LEU A 86 -13.82 0.34 15.35
C LEU A 86 -15.33 0.49 15.08
N ARG A 87 -15.84 1.70 15.17
CA ARG A 87 -17.22 2.02 14.74
C ARG A 87 -17.24 2.15 13.21
N ALA A 88 -18.01 1.30 12.55
CA ALA A 88 -18.11 1.20 11.09
C ALA A 88 -19.40 1.84 10.53
N GLY A 89 -19.92 2.87 11.20
CA GLY A 89 -21.15 3.56 10.79
C GLY A 89 -22.35 2.61 10.83
N THR A 90 -23.10 2.56 9.75
CA THR A 90 -24.27 1.68 9.59
C THR A 90 -23.94 0.19 9.65
N ASN A 91 -22.67 -0.18 9.41
CA ASN A 91 -22.20 -1.58 9.52
C ASN A 91 -21.88 -2.00 10.97
N GLY A 92 -22.19 -1.15 11.94
CA GLY A 92 -22.06 -1.50 13.36
C GLY A 92 -20.66 -1.29 13.94
N LYS A 93 -20.21 -2.23 14.77
CA LYS A 93 -18.94 -2.18 15.47
C LYS A 93 -18.11 -3.41 15.09
N LEU A 94 -16.84 -3.18 14.72
CA LEU A 94 -15.87 -4.24 14.51
C LEU A 94 -15.01 -4.39 15.76
N ARG A 95 -14.86 -5.61 16.24
CA ARG A 95 -13.84 -5.95 17.24
C ARG A 95 -12.50 -6.09 16.54
N LEU A 96 -11.47 -5.48 17.09
CA LEU A 96 -10.12 -5.49 16.55
C LEU A 96 -9.20 -6.24 17.51
N VAL A 97 -8.31 -7.02 16.96
CA VAL A 97 -7.18 -7.62 17.67
C VAL A 97 -5.93 -7.07 17.01
N GLN A 98 -4.99 -6.55 17.79
CA GLN A 98 -3.72 -6.10 17.26
C GLN A 98 -2.90 -7.33 16.87
N GLU A 99 -2.40 -7.32 15.64
CA GLU A 99 -1.61 -8.41 15.07
C GLU A 99 -0.25 -7.87 14.60
N THR A 100 0.78 -8.66 14.79
CA THR A 100 2.11 -8.41 14.23
C THR A 100 2.20 -9.09 12.87
N VAL A 101 2.61 -8.33 11.86
CA VAL A 101 2.82 -8.85 10.50
C VAL A 101 4.25 -9.32 10.35
N ASP A 102 4.43 -10.58 9.97
CA ASP A 102 5.74 -11.08 9.53
C ASP A 102 5.98 -10.64 8.09
N MET A 103 6.82 -9.64 7.92
CA MET A 103 7.12 -9.04 6.62
C MET A 103 7.87 -9.99 5.67
N ASN A 104 8.45 -11.09 6.16
CA ASN A 104 9.19 -12.03 5.32
C ASN A 104 8.26 -13.07 4.66
N THR A 105 7.18 -13.43 5.33
CA THR A 105 6.27 -14.50 4.88
C THR A 105 4.91 -14.01 4.41
N ASP A 106 4.51 -12.82 4.83
CA ASP A 106 3.22 -12.25 4.42
C ASP A 106 3.25 -11.86 2.94
N PRO A 107 2.30 -12.33 2.11
CA PRO A 107 2.27 -12.06 0.67
C PRO A 107 2.18 -10.57 0.28
N LEU A 108 1.77 -9.70 1.20
CA LEU A 108 1.78 -8.26 0.94
C LEU A 108 3.17 -7.63 1.09
N PHE A 109 4.10 -8.30 1.78
CA PHE A 109 5.42 -7.77 2.13
C PHE A 109 6.58 -8.61 1.63
N ALA A 110 6.41 -9.94 1.54
CA ALA A 110 7.46 -10.86 1.12
C ALA A 110 8.01 -10.54 -0.28
N ALA A 111 9.30 -10.82 -0.49
CA ALA A 111 9.95 -10.58 -1.78
C ALA A 111 9.44 -11.54 -2.86
N ALA A 112 9.06 -11.00 -4.02
CA ALA A 112 8.58 -11.79 -5.16
C ALA A 112 8.89 -11.11 -6.50
N THR A 113 8.89 -11.91 -7.57
CA THR A 113 9.02 -11.41 -8.95
C THR A 113 7.67 -11.14 -9.61
N VAL A 114 6.58 -11.73 -9.09
CA VAL A 114 5.23 -11.57 -9.63
C VAL A 114 4.30 -11.02 -8.56
N TRP A 115 3.61 -9.96 -8.93
CA TRP A 115 2.68 -9.24 -8.06
C TRP A 115 1.34 -9.08 -8.76
N VAL A 116 0.25 -9.31 -8.03
CA VAL A 116 -1.12 -9.29 -8.55
C VAL A 116 -1.97 -8.32 -7.73
N ALA A 117 -2.72 -7.48 -8.39
CA ALA A 117 -3.59 -6.51 -7.74
C ALA A 117 -4.70 -7.22 -6.95
N ARG A 118 -4.87 -6.83 -5.69
CA ARG A 118 -5.93 -7.26 -4.77
C ARG A 118 -7.05 -6.23 -4.68
N SER A 119 -6.75 -5.01 -5.08
CA SER A 119 -7.73 -3.94 -5.20
C SER A 119 -7.52 -3.18 -6.51
N PRO A 120 -8.55 -2.52 -7.04
CA PRO A 120 -8.48 -1.84 -8.32
C PRO A 120 -7.37 -0.78 -8.35
N TYR A 121 -6.54 -0.83 -9.40
CA TYR A 121 -5.57 0.21 -9.70
C TYR A 121 -6.26 1.38 -10.41
N VAL A 122 -6.10 2.57 -9.86
CA VAL A 122 -6.56 3.82 -10.48
C VAL A 122 -5.34 4.61 -10.91
N ALA A 123 -5.20 4.88 -12.21
CA ALA A 123 -4.08 5.60 -12.77
C ALA A 123 -3.92 6.99 -12.14
N THR A 124 -2.68 7.41 -11.92
CA THR A 124 -2.36 8.72 -11.36
C THR A 124 -2.52 9.83 -12.38
N ARG A 125 -2.38 9.50 -13.67
CA ARG A 125 -2.51 10.42 -14.80
C ARG A 125 -3.67 10.01 -15.70
N HIS A 126 -4.32 10.99 -16.28
CA HIS A 126 -5.28 10.73 -17.35
C HIS A 126 -4.53 10.33 -18.62
N ALA A 127 -4.97 9.26 -19.27
CA ALA A 127 -4.45 8.89 -20.58
C ALA A 127 -4.57 10.06 -21.56
N LYS A 128 -3.46 10.47 -22.14
CA LYS A 128 -3.46 11.50 -23.17
C LYS A 128 -3.99 10.92 -24.48
N ARG A 129 -4.64 11.77 -25.26
CA ARG A 129 -5.25 11.40 -26.55
C ARG A 129 -4.25 10.84 -27.57
N ASN A 130 -2.95 11.10 -27.39
CA ASN A 130 -1.85 10.60 -28.22
C ASN A 130 -1.22 9.28 -27.73
N GLY A 131 -1.85 8.60 -26.74
CA GLY A 131 -1.35 7.32 -26.20
C GLY A 131 -0.06 7.40 -25.36
N ALA A 132 0.47 8.60 -25.11
CA ALA A 132 1.75 8.77 -24.40
C ALA A 132 1.70 8.38 -22.92
N ASP A 133 0.50 8.29 -22.33
CA ASP A 133 0.31 7.87 -20.93
C ASP A 133 -0.42 6.50 -20.91
N SER A 134 0.26 5.47 -21.38
CA SER A 134 -0.23 4.10 -21.28
C SER A 134 -0.25 3.64 -19.82
N LEU A 135 -1.08 2.64 -19.50
CA LEU A 135 -1.09 1.98 -18.20
C LEU A 135 0.32 1.54 -17.78
N GLN A 136 1.08 0.98 -18.71
CA GLN A 136 2.47 0.57 -18.50
C GLN A 136 3.36 1.75 -18.08
N SER A 137 3.23 2.89 -18.74
CA SER A 137 4.00 4.09 -18.43
C SER A 137 3.66 4.65 -17.04
N ASP A 138 2.37 4.69 -16.69
CA ASP A 138 1.91 5.17 -15.39
C ASP A 138 2.40 4.26 -14.25
N VAL A 139 2.19 2.95 -14.38
CA VAL A 139 2.68 1.96 -13.41
C VAL A 139 4.20 2.00 -13.26
N THR A 140 4.94 2.05 -14.38
CA THR A 140 6.41 2.12 -14.36
C THR A 140 6.89 3.37 -13.63
N THR A 141 6.23 4.51 -13.84
CA THR A 141 6.56 5.77 -13.15
C THR A 141 6.29 5.66 -11.66
N GLU A 142 5.15 5.09 -11.27
CA GLU A 142 4.79 4.89 -9.87
C GLU A 142 5.75 3.95 -9.13
N VAL A 143 6.14 2.86 -9.76
CA VAL A 143 7.10 1.88 -9.21
C VAL A 143 8.48 2.51 -9.02
N ARG A 144 8.98 3.24 -10.04
CA ARG A 144 10.29 3.93 -9.96
C ARG A 144 10.33 5.00 -8.88
N ARG A 145 9.24 5.73 -8.66
CA ARG A 145 9.14 6.73 -7.59
C ARG A 145 9.33 6.12 -6.20
N ARG A 146 9.06 4.83 -6.04
CA ARG A 146 9.26 4.08 -4.79
C ARG A 146 10.62 3.42 -4.70
N GLY A 147 11.56 3.77 -5.57
CA GLY A 147 12.91 3.21 -5.59
C GLY A 147 13.00 1.78 -6.12
N LEU A 148 11.92 1.24 -6.69
CA LEU A 148 11.87 -0.12 -7.21
C LEU A 148 12.25 -0.15 -8.70
N PRO A 149 12.78 -1.29 -9.20
CA PRO A 149 13.06 -1.47 -10.63
C PRO A 149 11.78 -1.43 -11.45
N ALA A 150 11.88 -0.99 -12.72
CA ALA A 150 10.74 -1.02 -13.62
C ALA A 150 10.25 -2.47 -13.83
N PRO A 151 8.93 -2.71 -13.85
CA PRO A 151 8.42 -4.03 -14.21
C PRO A 151 8.71 -4.33 -15.68
N LEU A 152 9.08 -5.59 -15.97
CA LEU A 152 9.26 -6.08 -17.33
C LEU A 152 7.93 -6.18 -18.07
N VAL A 153 6.89 -6.60 -17.34
CA VAL A 153 5.54 -6.84 -17.87
C VAL A 153 4.52 -6.22 -16.94
N VAL A 154 3.56 -5.51 -17.54
CA VAL A 154 2.35 -5.00 -16.91
C VAL A 154 1.18 -5.56 -17.72
N GLU A 155 0.46 -6.51 -17.14
CA GLU A 155 -0.66 -7.19 -17.80
C GLU A 155 -1.98 -6.88 -17.10
N ARG A 156 -2.99 -6.54 -17.89
CA ARG A 156 -4.36 -6.49 -17.43
C ARG A 156 -5.09 -7.73 -17.96
N ARG A 157 -5.55 -8.58 -17.07
CA ARG A 157 -6.34 -9.75 -17.44
C ARG A 157 -7.83 -9.43 -17.34
N PRO A 158 -8.61 -9.70 -18.38
CA PRO A 158 -10.06 -9.57 -18.35
C PRO A 158 -10.68 -10.75 -17.59
N THR A 159 -10.40 -10.84 -16.32
CA THR A 159 -11.11 -11.70 -15.37
C THR A 159 -12.20 -10.87 -14.70
N ALA A 160 -13.12 -11.48 -13.95
CA ALA A 160 -14.27 -10.84 -13.31
C ALA A 160 -13.94 -9.66 -12.35
N GLY A 161 -12.85 -8.94 -12.57
CA GLY A 161 -12.37 -7.82 -11.77
C GLY A 161 -11.19 -7.05 -12.35
N GLU A 162 -10.88 -7.19 -13.66
CA GLU A 162 -9.72 -6.53 -14.29
C GLU A 162 -8.42 -6.67 -13.47
N GLU A 163 -7.96 -7.89 -13.29
CA GLU A 163 -6.76 -8.20 -12.53
C GLU A 163 -5.51 -7.63 -13.20
N LEU A 164 -4.85 -6.67 -12.55
CA LEU A 164 -3.57 -6.14 -12.98
C LEU A 164 -2.44 -6.97 -12.37
N SER A 165 -1.50 -7.44 -13.19
CA SER A 165 -0.31 -8.14 -12.74
C SER A 165 0.97 -7.44 -13.19
N LEU A 166 1.99 -7.49 -12.32
CA LEU A 166 3.31 -6.93 -12.56
C LEU A 166 4.34 -8.06 -12.45
N ARG A 167 5.29 -8.09 -13.38
CA ARG A 167 6.43 -9.00 -13.31
C ARG A 167 7.73 -8.22 -13.37
N PHE A 168 8.61 -8.50 -12.43
CA PHE A 168 9.93 -7.89 -12.30
C PHE A 168 11.03 -8.87 -12.72
N ALA A 169 12.19 -8.35 -13.15
CA ALA A 169 13.38 -9.15 -13.46
C ALA A 169 14.00 -9.78 -12.20
N VAL A 170 13.85 -9.11 -11.07
CA VAL A 170 14.37 -9.53 -9.77
C VAL A 170 13.25 -9.52 -8.74
N ALA A 171 13.40 -10.27 -7.66
CA ALA A 171 12.45 -10.20 -6.55
C ALA A 171 12.47 -8.80 -5.92
N VAL A 172 11.30 -8.22 -5.74
CA VAL A 172 11.09 -6.95 -5.02
C VAL A 172 10.26 -7.24 -3.78
N SER A 173 10.57 -6.57 -2.68
CA SER A 173 9.77 -6.67 -1.45
C SER A 173 8.55 -5.76 -1.54
N GLY A 174 7.45 -6.15 -0.88
CA GLY A 174 6.28 -5.30 -0.70
C GLY A 174 6.44 -4.31 0.47
N PRO A 175 5.40 -3.55 0.75
CA PRO A 175 4.10 -3.58 0.08
C PRO A 175 4.10 -2.78 -1.22
N LEU A 176 3.44 -3.28 -2.25
CA LEU A 176 3.19 -2.52 -3.45
C LEU A 176 1.80 -1.87 -3.37
N LEU A 177 1.80 -0.56 -3.11
CA LEU A 177 0.63 0.30 -3.09
C LEU A 177 0.79 1.35 -4.18
N LEU A 178 0.07 1.23 -5.28
CA LEU A 178 0.25 2.03 -6.48
C LEU A 178 -1.03 2.76 -6.88
N GLY A 179 -0.86 3.91 -7.53
CA GLY A 179 -1.97 4.65 -8.10
C GLY A 179 -2.60 5.68 -7.15
N ARG A 180 -3.62 6.39 -7.66
CA ARG A 180 -4.21 7.58 -7.03
C ARG A 180 -4.83 7.29 -5.65
N ASN A 181 -5.45 6.13 -5.47
CA ASN A 181 -6.22 5.81 -4.26
C ASN A 181 -5.44 4.93 -3.26
N MET A 182 -4.12 4.84 -3.37
CA MET A 182 -3.29 3.95 -2.56
C MET A 182 -3.43 4.18 -1.05
N HIS A 183 -3.60 5.42 -0.60
CA HIS A 183 -3.75 5.73 0.82
C HIS A 183 -5.08 5.24 1.44
N TYR A 184 -6.00 4.82 0.60
CA TYR A 184 -7.30 4.24 0.99
C TYR A 184 -7.41 2.77 0.61
N GLY A 185 -6.28 2.13 0.30
CA GLY A 185 -6.21 0.71 -0.06
C GLY A 185 -6.51 0.38 -1.51
N GLY A 186 -6.62 1.39 -2.40
CA GLY A 186 -6.62 1.16 -3.84
C GLY A 186 -5.23 0.78 -4.34
N GLY A 187 -5.16 -0.02 -5.42
CA GLY A 187 -3.90 -0.44 -6.01
C GLY A 187 -2.98 -1.22 -5.06
N LEU A 188 -3.56 -2.00 -4.15
CA LEU A 188 -2.84 -2.95 -3.32
C LEU A 188 -2.49 -4.18 -4.16
N PHE A 189 -1.23 -4.58 -4.15
CA PHE A 189 -0.75 -5.81 -4.78
C PHE A 189 -0.28 -6.80 -3.71
N ALA A 190 -0.43 -8.09 -4.01
CA ALA A 190 0.16 -9.17 -3.24
C ALA A 190 1.07 -10.01 -4.13
N SER A 191 2.09 -10.60 -3.52
CA SER A 191 2.97 -11.55 -4.20
C SER A 191 2.17 -12.77 -4.64
N ARG A 192 2.49 -13.27 -5.82
CA ARG A 192 2.00 -14.55 -6.29
C ARG A 192 3.13 -15.56 -6.13
N PRO A 193 2.91 -16.68 -5.44
CA PRO A 193 3.87 -17.76 -5.45
C PRO A 193 4.18 -18.15 -6.89
N PRO A 194 5.44 -18.48 -7.25
CA PRO A 194 5.72 -19.07 -8.55
C PRO A 194 4.80 -20.27 -8.73
N LEU A 195 4.14 -20.37 -9.87
CA LEU A 195 3.35 -21.55 -10.21
C LEU A 195 4.28 -22.76 -10.03
N ALA A 196 3.95 -23.65 -9.11
CA ALA A 196 4.69 -24.88 -8.92
C ALA A 196 4.74 -25.62 -10.27
N GLY A 197 5.94 -25.65 -10.86
CA GLY A 197 6.39 -26.50 -11.95
C GLY A 197 5.42 -26.76 -13.10
N THR A 198 5.55 -26.00 -14.19
CA THR A 198 5.66 -26.62 -15.49
C THR A 198 7.17 -26.80 -15.75
N ASP A 199 7.79 -27.66 -14.96
CA ASP A 199 9.09 -28.19 -15.33
C ASP A 199 8.94 -28.93 -16.65
N ASN A 200 9.60 -28.35 -17.61
CA ASN A 200 9.94 -28.84 -18.93
C ASN A 200 10.29 -30.33 -18.86
N GLN A 201 9.33 -31.22 -19.08
CA GLN A 201 9.65 -32.58 -19.53
C GLN A 201 10.12 -32.50 -20.98
N ALA A 202 11.33 -32.01 -21.18
CA ALA A 202 12.11 -32.36 -22.32
C ALA A 202 12.64 -33.78 -22.05
N GLY A 203 11.81 -34.79 -22.36
CA GLY A 203 12.23 -36.15 -22.42
C GLY A 203 13.33 -36.30 -23.49
N PRO A 204 14.35 -37.16 -23.27
CA PRO A 204 15.30 -37.46 -24.30
C PRO A 204 14.58 -38.27 -25.39
N THR A 205 14.60 -37.76 -26.60
CA THR A 205 14.22 -38.52 -27.80
C THR A 205 15.33 -39.55 -28.09
N PRO A 206 14.98 -40.80 -28.44
CA PRO A 206 15.92 -41.85 -28.72
C PRO A 206 16.72 -41.66 -30.02
#